data_c490aa3b5a2725319303f1e6264432db
#
_entry.id   c490aa3b5a2725319303f1e6264432db
#
_cell.length_a   1.000
_cell.length_b   1.000
_cell.length_c   1.000
_cell.angle_alpha   90.00
_cell.angle_beta   90.00
_cell.angle_gamma   90.00
#
_symmetry.space_group_name_H-M   'P 1'
#
loop_
_entity.id
_entity.type
_entity.pdbx_description
1 polymer ?
#
loop_
_entity_poly.entity_id
_entity_poly.type
_entity_poly.pdbx_seq_one_letter_code
_entity_poly.pdbx_strand_id
1 'polypeptide(L)'
;FFPGAMSEAREIELAPIVAKVGALDLLIISPDDPEAMVRYSETARASKIPFAADPSQQLARMNGPEIKKLIEGATYLFLNEYELALTLQKTGWSDEELFSQVKIRVTTFGSNGSRIEEHGKPTITVPVPQELAKIDPTGVGDNYRAGFLAGLSWNLGHERCAQIGSLLATYCLETKGTQEYRFTKEEFLRRFQEAYGAEAAAEVSRHLHPRLSA
;
A
#
# COMPACT_ATOMS: atom_id res chain seq x y z
N PHE A 1 22.80 1.67 8.91
CA PHE A 1 21.58 2.51 8.91
C PHE A 1 21.42 3.17 10.29
N PHE A 2 21.33 4.49 10.32
CA PHE A 2 21.04 5.26 11.53
C PHE A 2 19.60 5.79 11.43
N PRO A 3 18.68 5.37 12.34
CA PRO A 3 17.25 5.66 12.19
C PRO A 3 16.89 7.14 12.42
N GLY A 4 17.75 7.91 13.10
CA GLY A 4 17.46 9.31 13.38
C GLY A 4 16.15 9.49 14.15
N ALA A 5 15.35 10.47 13.73
CA ALA A 5 14.06 10.78 14.36
C ALA A 5 13.02 9.65 14.24
N MET A 6 13.22 8.68 13.36
CA MET A 6 12.29 7.54 13.26
C MET A 6 12.18 6.74 14.55
N SER A 7 13.25 6.68 15.37
CA SER A 7 13.21 6.01 16.67
C SER A 7 12.29 6.69 17.69
N GLU A 8 11.96 7.96 17.47
CA GLU A 8 11.04 8.70 18.34
C GLU A 8 9.56 8.37 18.07
N ALA A 9 9.26 7.64 16.98
CA ALA A 9 7.90 7.21 16.65
C ALA A 9 7.26 6.37 17.78
N ARG A 10 8.09 5.69 18.57
CA ARG A 10 7.62 4.95 19.76
C ARG A 10 7.01 5.83 20.85
N GLU A 11 7.27 7.14 20.86
CA GLU A 11 6.68 8.10 21.78
C GLU A 11 5.34 8.66 21.30
N ILE A 12 4.94 8.38 20.05
CA ILE A 12 3.70 8.88 19.47
C ILE A 12 2.53 7.97 19.88
N GLU A 13 1.56 8.54 20.60
CA GLU A 13 0.36 7.86 21.01
C GLU A 13 -0.80 8.11 20.03
N LEU A 14 -1.51 7.05 19.62
CA LEU A 14 -2.66 7.19 18.70
C LEU A 14 -3.90 7.77 19.38
N ALA A 15 -4.14 7.45 20.64
CA ALA A 15 -5.36 7.86 21.33
C ALA A 15 -5.61 9.39 21.34
N PRO A 16 -4.62 10.26 21.61
CA PRO A 16 -4.81 11.71 21.52
C PRO A 16 -5.10 12.18 20.10
N ILE A 17 -4.51 11.51 19.10
CA ILE A 17 -4.72 11.84 17.67
C ILE A 17 -6.17 11.50 17.30
N VAL A 18 -6.63 10.29 17.59
CA VAL A 18 -8.02 9.86 17.35
C VAL A 18 -9.01 10.76 18.07
N ALA A 19 -8.75 11.13 19.32
CA ALA A 19 -9.61 12.06 20.06
C ALA A 19 -9.73 13.44 19.38
N LYS A 20 -8.69 13.89 18.68
CA LYS A 20 -8.66 15.18 17.98
C LYS A 20 -9.30 15.12 16.60
N VAL A 21 -9.06 14.06 15.83
CA VAL A 21 -9.51 13.98 14.41
C VAL A 21 -10.84 13.23 14.25
N GLY A 22 -11.31 12.52 15.27
CA GLY A 22 -12.49 11.69 15.22
C GLY A 22 -12.22 10.26 14.72
N ALA A 23 -13.27 9.59 14.24
CA ALA A 23 -13.14 8.22 13.72
C ALA A 23 -12.20 8.16 12.51
N LEU A 24 -11.39 7.12 12.45
CA LEU A 24 -10.51 6.81 11.32
C LEU A 24 -11.16 5.70 10.49
N ASP A 25 -11.30 5.93 9.19
CA ASP A 25 -11.77 4.92 8.24
C ASP A 25 -10.71 3.83 8.02
N LEU A 26 -9.43 4.23 8.01
CA LEU A 26 -8.29 3.34 7.86
C LEU A 26 -7.03 3.99 8.46
N LEU A 27 -6.27 3.22 9.23
CA LEU A 27 -4.92 3.58 9.66
C LEU A 27 -3.91 2.83 8.80
N ILE A 28 -2.97 3.51 8.15
CA ILE A 28 -1.83 2.82 7.52
C ILE A 28 -0.64 2.81 8.47
N ILE A 29 -0.08 1.61 8.69
CA ILE A 29 1.15 1.38 9.44
C ILE A 29 2.24 1.08 8.44
N SER A 30 2.87 2.15 7.96
CA SER A 30 4.01 2.11 7.02
C SER A 30 5.33 1.90 7.76
N PRO A 31 6.45 1.64 7.03
CA PRO A 31 7.75 1.39 7.63
C PRO A 31 8.20 2.51 8.57
N ASP A 32 8.33 2.18 9.84
CA ASP A 32 8.73 3.07 10.92
C ASP A 32 9.57 2.29 11.96
N ASP A 33 9.72 2.80 13.18
CA ASP A 33 10.31 2.04 14.28
C ASP A 33 9.52 0.74 14.52
N PRO A 34 10.16 -0.45 14.51
CA PRO A 34 9.46 -1.73 14.63
C PRO A 34 8.59 -1.86 15.88
N GLU A 35 9.05 -1.32 17.02
CA GLU A 35 8.28 -1.33 18.27
C GLU A 35 7.02 -0.46 18.16
N ALA A 36 7.16 0.73 17.56
CA ALA A 36 6.03 1.60 17.26
C ALA A 36 5.02 0.95 16.33
N MET A 37 5.48 0.30 15.23
CA MET A 37 4.61 -0.39 14.29
C MET A 37 3.77 -1.48 14.96
N VAL A 38 4.39 -2.32 15.81
CA VAL A 38 3.69 -3.35 16.57
C VAL A 38 2.66 -2.72 17.51
N ARG A 39 3.05 -1.71 18.28
CA ARG A 39 2.15 -1.02 19.21
C ARG A 39 0.96 -0.37 18.48
N TYR A 40 1.18 0.24 17.31
CA TYR A 40 0.08 0.82 16.53
C TYR A 40 -0.90 -0.24 16.05
N SER A 41 -0.43 -1.41 15.63
CA SER A 41 -1.31 -2.50 15.24
C SER A 41 -2.12 -3.06 16.43
N GLU A 42 -1.50 -3.21 17.59
CA GLU A 42 -2.17 -3.62 18.83
C GLU A 42 -3.23 -2.58 19.27
N THR A 43 -2.89 -1.29 19.20
CA THR A 43 -3.82 -0.19 19.52
C THR A 43 -4.98 -0.14 18.52
N ALA A 44 -4.73 -0.31 17.22
CA ALA A 44 -5.76 -0.33 16.19
C ALA A 44 -6.76 -1.47 16.43
N ARG A 45 -6.27 -2.69 16.75
CA ARG A 45 -7.13 -3.83 17.10
C ARG A 45 -7.97 -3.56 18.35
N ALA A 46 -7.34 -3.10 19.43
CA ALA A 46 -8.03 -2.80 20.68
C ALA A 46 -9.13 -1.74 20.50
N SER A 47 -8.87 -0.75 19.67
CA SER A 47 -9.81 0.35 19.36
C SER A 47 -10.75 0.05 18.20
N LYS A 48 -10.67 -1.15 17.59
CA LYS A 48 -11.46 -1.56 16.41
C LYS A 48 -11.29 -0.60 15.22
N ILE A 49 -10.13 0.00 15.07
CA ILE A 49 -9.78 0.83 13.92
C ILE A 49 -9.29 -0.09 12.80
N PRO A 50 -9.90 -0.07 11.59
CA PRO A 50 -9.36 -0.79 10.45
C PRO A 50 -7.94 -0.31 10.15
N PHE A 51 -7.01 -1.24 9.85
CA PHE A 51 -5.65 -0.84 9.53
C PHE A 51 -5.07 -1.63 8.36
N ALA A 52 -4.14 -0.98 7.67
CA ALA A 52 -3.30 -1.56 6.66
C ALA A 52 -1.90 -1.76 7.23
N ALA A 53 -1.37 -2.98 7.18
CA ALA A 53 0.00 -3.29 7.54
C ALA A 53 0.88 -3.24 6.30
N ASP A 54 1.95 -2.47 6.37
CA ASP A 54 2.97 -2.33 5.34
C ASP A 54 4.36 -2.41 5.98
N PRO A 55 4.86 -3.63 6.24
CA PRO A 55 6.14 -3.81 6.93
C PRO A 55 7.35 -3.40 6.10
N SER A 56 7.30 -3.60 4.77
CA SER A 56 8.36 -3.23 3.81
C SER A 56 9.78 -3.56 4.33
N GLN A 57 10.74 -2.63 4.22
CA GLN A 57 12.13 -2.86 4.63
C GLN A 57 12.32 -3.17 6.13
N GLN A 58 11.34 -2.88 7.00
CA GLN A 58 11.44 -3.20 8.42
C GLN A 58 11.38 -4.71 8.69
N LEU A 59 10.87 -5.51 7.75
CA LEU A 59 10.94 -6.97 7.82
C LEU A 59 12.36 -7.48 8.05
N ALA A 60 13.39 -6.79 7.54
CA ALA A 60 14.78 -7.18 7.76
C ALA A 60 15.19 -7.09 9.24
N ARG A 61 14.62 -6.14 9.99
CA ARG A 61 14.95 -5.85 11.40
C ARG A 61 14.03 -6.56 12.40
N MET A 62 12.78 -6.82 12.02
CA MET A 62 11.78 -7.48 12.87
C MET A 62 12.02 -8.98 12.98
N ASN A 63 11.74 -9.57 14.14
CA ASN A 63 11.68 -11.01 14.32
C ASN A 63 10.29 -11.57 13.98
N GLY A 64 10.17 -12.91 13.91
CA GLY A 64 8.91 -13.57 13.55
C GLY A 64 7.71 -13.21 14.44
N PRO A 65 7.85 -13.25 15.78
CA PRO A 65 6.79 -12.82 16.69
C PRO A 65 6.33 -11.36 16.50
N GLU A 66 7.24 -10.43 16.24
CA GLU A 66 6.90 -9.01 15.97
C GLU A 66 6.13 -8.87 14.66
N ILE A 67 6.58 -9.57 13.60
CA ILE A 67 5.89 -9.59 12.31
C ILE A 67 4.48 -10.16 12.46
N LYS A 68 4.31 -11.26 13.20
CA LYS A 68 2.99 -11.84 13.48
C LYS A 68 2.07 -10.83 14.15
N LYS A 69 2.52 -10.17 15.20
CA LYS A 69 1.76 -9.14 15.91
C LYS A 69 1.36 -7.96 15.03
N LEU A 70 2.27 -7.51 14.14
CA LEU A 70 1.98 -6.41 13.22
C LEU A 70 0.88 -6.79 12.22
N ILE A 71 0.91 -8.00 11.68
CA ILE A 71 0.04 -8.43 10.56
C ILE A 71 -1.34 -8.89 11.07
N GLU A 72 -1.40 -9.58 12.20
CA GLU A 72 -2.61 -10.20 12.72
C GLU A 72 -3.78 -9.22 12.79
N GLY A 73 -4.90 -9.57 12.14
CA GLY A 73 -6.13 -8.78 12.13
C GLY A 73 -6.10 -7.54 11.21
N ALA A 74 -5.06 -7.36 10.39
CA ALA A 74 -5.02 -6.28 9.43
C ALA A 74 -6.18 -6.37 8.42
N THR A 75 -6.74 -5.23 8.06
CA THR A 75 -7.71 -5.14 6.96
C THR A 75 -7.01 -5.33 5.62
N TYR A 76 -5.86 -4.68 5.46
CA TYR A 76 -5.00 -4.83 4.29
C TYR A 76 -3.59 -5.21 4.71
N LEU A 77 -2.97 -6.11 3.97
CA LEU A 77 -1.53 -6.41 4.05
C LEU A 77 -0.90 -6.11 2.70
N PHE A 78 0.04 -5.17 2.67
CA PHE A 78 0.82 -4.85 1.48
C PHE A 78 2.19 -5.49 1.56
N LEU A 79 2.57 -6.24 0.53
CA LEU A 79 3.87 -6.88 0.40
C LEU A 79 4.30 -6.87 -1.07
N ASN A 80 5.59 -6.84 -1.34
CA ASN A 80 6.10 -7.28 -2.61
C ASN A 80 6.46 -8.79 -2.54
N GLU A 81 6.83 -9.39 -3.67
CA GLU A 81 7.17 -10.81 -3.75
C GLU A 81 8.30 -11.23 -2.79
N TYR A 82 9.34 -10.39 -2.67
CA TYR A 82 10.44 -10.64 -1.74
C TYR A 82 10.00 -10.53 -0.28
N GLU A 83 9.22 -9.52 0.05
CA GLU A 83 8.67 -9.29 1.39
C GLU A 83 7.72 -10.41 1.81
N LEU A 84 6.92 -10.93 0.88
CA LEU A 84 6.08 -12.11 1.11
C LEU A 84 6.94 -13.32 1.49
N ALA A 85 7.94 -13.65 0.69
CA ALA A 85 8.84 -14.76 0.98
C ALA A 85 9.56 -14.61 2.33
N LEU A 86 10.05 -13.40 2.63
CA LEU A 86 10.73 -13.10 3.89
C LEU A 86 9.77 -13.20 5.09
N THR A 87 8.53 -12.75 4.93
CA THR A 87 7.48 -12.87 5.95
C THR A 87 7.22 -14.33 6.29
N LEU A 88 6.99 -15.17 5.29
CA LEU A 88 6.78 -16.63 5.49
C LEU A 88 7.99 -17.28 6.18
N GLN A 89 9.20 -16.96 5.71
CA GLN A 89 10.43 -17.49 6.31
C GLN A 89 10.57 -17.12 7.79
N LYS A 90 10.34 -15.85 8.15
CA LYS A 90 10.54 -15.37 9.52
C LYS A 90 9.44 -15.77 10.48
N THR A 91 8.21 -15.82 10.00
CA THR A 91 7.05 -16.20 10.83
C THR A 91 6.90 -17.71 10.97
N GLY A 92 7.41 -18.47 10.00
CA GLY A 92 7.16 -19.91 9.90
C GLY A 92 5.72 -20.25 9.48
N TRP A 93 4.93 -19.26 9.08
CA TRP A 93 3.60 -19.48 8.52
C TRP A 93 3.66 -20.04 7.09
N SER A 94 2.71 -20.89 6.74
CA SER A 94 2.41 -21.19 5.34
C SER A 94 1.75 -19.97 4.67
N ASP A 95 1.61 -20.01 3.34
CA ASP A 95 0.92 -18.92 2.59
C ASP A 95 -0.55 -18.81 3.03
N GLU A 96 -1.21 -19.93 3.24
CA GLU A 96 -2.60 -20.00 3.72
C GLU A 96 -2.72 -19.48 5.17
N GLU A 97 -1.79 -19.85 6.04
CA GLU A 97 -1.76 -19.34 7.42
C GLU A 97 -1.58 -17.82 7.45
N LEU A 98 -0.63 -17.28 6.68
CA LEU A 98 -0.45 -15.83 6.54
C LEU A 98 -1.73 -15.15 6.03
N PHE A 99 -2.31 -15.69 4.95
CA PHE A 99 -3.53 -15.08 4.39
C PHE A 99 -4.70 -15.14 5.37
N SER A 100 -4.81 -16.20 6.19
CA SER A 100 -5.86 -16.30 7.21
C SER A 100 -5.81 -15.22 8.30
N GLN A 101 -4.66 -14.53 8.47
CA GLN A 101 -4.47 -13.49 9.48
C GLN A 101 -5.02 -12.12 9.05
N VAL A 102 -5.32 -11.93 7.77
CA VAL A 102 -5.70 -10.63 7.19
C VAL A 102 -7.00 -10.74 6.38
N LYS A 103 -7.69 -9.63 6.18
CA LYS A 103 -8.90 -9.66 5.33
C LYS A 103 -8.56 -9.63 3.85
N ILE A 104 -7.60 -8.80 3.47
CA ILE A 104 -7.20 -8.56 2.08
C ILE A 104 -5.68 -8.52 2.02
N ARG A 105 -5.11 -9.33 1.11
CA ARG A 105 -3.68 -9.30 0.80
C ARG A 105 -3.46 -8.67 -0.58
N VAL A 106 -2.55 -7.69 -0.64
CA VAL A 106 -2.12 -7.03 -1.86
C VAL A 106 -0.65 -7.33 -2.07
N THR A 107 -0.33 -8.09 -3.10
CA THR A 107 1.05 -8.48 -3.41
C THR A 107 1.47 -7.89 -4.75
N THR A 108 2.59 -7.16 -4.79
CA THR A 108 3.18 -6.63 -6.02
C THR A 108 4.32 -7.52 -6.51
N PHE A 109 4.41 -7.71 -7.83
CA PHE A 109 5.36 -8.60 -8.53
C PHE A 109 6.22 -7.84 -9.54
N GLY A 110 6.56 -6.58 -9.25
CA GLY A 110 7.31 -5.72 -10.15
C GLY A 110 6.62 -5.58 -11.50
N SER A 111 7.33 -5.89 -12.59
CA SER A 111 6.78 -5.83 -13.96
C SER A 111 5.66 -6.82 -14.24
N ASN A 112 5.45 -7.82 -13.39
CA ASN A 112 4.35 -8.78 -13.51
C ASN A 112 3.04 -8.27 -12.89
N GLY A 113 3.00 -7.03 -12.39
CA GLY A 113 1.80 -6.40 -11.87
C GLY A 113 1.54 -6.68 -10.39
N SER A 114 0.27 -6.77 -10.04
CA SER A 114 -0.15 -6.99 -8.65
C SER A 114 -1.31 -7.97 -8.56
N ARG A 115 -1.45 -8.58 -7.40
CA ARG A 115 -2.50 -9.52 -7.06
C ARG A 115 -3.19 -9.08 -5.78
N ILE A 116 -4.53 -9.06 -5.81
CA ILE A 116 -5.38 -8.75 -4.67
C ILE A 116 -6.20 -9.99 -4.35
N GLU A 117 -6.09 -10.44 -3.12
CA GLU A 117 -6.75 -11.62 -2.59
C GLU A 117 -7.64 -11.23 -1.42
N GLU A 118 -8.91 -11.62 -1.48
CA GLU A 118 -9.92 -11.39 -0.45
C GLU A 118 -10.69 -12.69 -0.19
N HIS A 119 -10.92 -13.03 1.08
CA HIS A 119 -11.59 -14.27 1.44
C HIS A 119 -12.98 -14.39 0.79
N GLY A 120 -13.23 -15.53 0.16
CA GLY A 120 -14.50 -15.84 -0.50
C GLY A 120 -14.74 -15.11 -1.82
N LYS A 121 -13.73 -14.36 -2.34
CA LYS A 121 -13.82 -13.68 -3.63
C LYS A 121 -12.78 -14.21 -4.61
N PRO A 122 -13.04 -14.08 -5.92
CA PRO A 122 -12.03 -14.36 -6.94
C PRO A 122 -10.80 -13.47 -6.76
N THR A 123 -9.63 -14.03 -6.98
CA THR A 123 -8.37 -13.27 -7.03
C THR A 123 -8.38 -12.28 -8.19
N ILE A 124 -8.01 -11.03 -7.90
CA ILE A 124 -7.85 -9.97 -8.89
C ILE A 124 -6.37 -9.86 -9.25
N THR A 125 -6.06 -9.85 -10.55
CA THR A 125 -4.70 -9.59 -11.06
C THR A 125 -4.74 -8.35 -11.93
N VAL A 126 -3.83 -7.41 -11.67
CA VAL A 126 -3.74 -6.13 -12.38
C VAL A 126 -2.37 -6.01 -13.04
N PRO A 127 -2.31 -5.86 -14.38
CA PRO A 127 -1.05 -5.66 -15.10
C PRO A 127 -0.48 -4.25 -14.87
N VAL A 128 0.83 -4.11 -15.11
CA VAL A 128 1.50 -2.80 -15.08
C VAL A 128 1.25 -2.06 -16.41
N PRO A 129 0.96 -0.74 -16.39
CA PRO A 129 0.96 0.07 -17.60
C PRO A 129 2.32 0.06 -18.27
N GLN A 130 2.34 0.24 -19.60
CA GLN A 130 3.60 0.36 -20.35
C GLN A 130 4.42 1.54 -19.82
N GLU A 131 5.60 1.26 -19.31
CA GLU A 131 6.56 2.29 -18.94
C GLU A 131 7.26 2.90 -20.15
N LEU A 132 7.52 4.20 -20.09
CA LEU A 132 8.28 4.95 -21.11
C LEU A 132 9.80 4.86 -20.86
N ALA A 133 10.19 4.69 -19.60
CA ALA A 133 11.57 4.56 -19.17
C ALA A 133 11.65 3.86 -17.80
N LYS A 134 12.84 3.32 -17.47
CA LYS A 134 13.16 2.81 -16.12
C LYS A 134 14.33 3.65 -15.60
N ILE A 135 14.00 4.66 -14.76
CA ILE A 135 14.97 5.65 -14.29
C ILE A 135 15.37 5.38 -12.84
N ASP A 136 14.38 5.32 -11.93
CA ASP A 136 14.64 5.15 -10.50
C ASP A 136 13.53 4.29 -9.85
N PRO A 137 13.85 3.10 -9.31
CA PRO A 137 12.87 2.26 -8.66
C PRO A 137 12.51 2.71 -7.23
N THR A 138 13.19 3.73 -6.70
CA THR A 138 12.96 4.22 -5.34
C THR A 138 11.57 4.81 -5.19
N GLY A 139 10.80 4.33 -4.21
CA GLY A 139 9.46 4.82 -3.93
C GLY A 139 8.35 4.25 -4.83
N VAL A 140 8.66 3.36 -5.78
CA VAL A 140 7.65 2.72 -6.65
C VAL A 140 6.57 2.01 -5.82
N GLY A 141 6.97 1.26 -4.79
CA GLY A 141 6.04 0.61 -3.86
C GLY A 141 5.19 1.60 -3.08
N ASP A 142 5.78 2.70 -2.61
CA ASP A 142 5.06 3.76 -1.87
C ASP A 142 4.00 4.43 -2.75
N ASN A 143 4.34 4.70 -4.00
CA ASN A 143 3.42 5.29 -4.97
C ASN A 143 2.29 4.32 -5.35
N TYR A 144 2.58 3.01 -5.46
CA TYR A 144 1.53 2.01 -5.63
C TYR A 144 0.53 2.05 -4.47
N ARG A 145 1.03 2.02 -3.23
CA ARG A 145 0.19 2.08 -2.02
C ARG A 145 -0.61 3.38 -1.95
N ALA A 146 0.02 4.52 -2.23
CA ALA A 146 -0.65 5.82 -2.25
C ALA A 146 -1.82 5.85 -3.23
N GLY A 147 -1.61 5.35 -4.46
CA GLY A 147 -2.66 5.26 -5.47
C GLY A 147 -3.78 4.27 -5.10
N PHE A 148 -3.42 3.12 -4.53
CA PHE A 148 -4.40 2.15 -4.03
C PHE A 148 -5.28 2.75 -2.94
N LEU A 149 -4.67 3.41 -1.95
CA LEU A 149 -5.38 4.06 -0.84
C LEU A 149 -6.24 5.24 -1.31
N ALA A 150 -5.78 6.02 -2.29
CA ALA A 150 -6.60 7.06 -2.91
C ALA A 150 -7.87 6.46 -3.54
N GLY A 151 -7.74 5.36 -4.29
CA GLY A 151 -8.87 4.63 -4.85
C GLY A 151 -9.84 4.14 -3.78
N LEU A 152 -9.35 3.62 -2.65
CA LEU A 152 -10.19 3.24 -1.50
C LEU A 152 -10.96 4.44 -0.94
N SER A 153 -10.31 5.60 -0.78
CA SER A 153 -10.95 6.82 -0.28
C SER A 153 -12.06 7.35 -1.20
N TRP A 154 -12.02 6.97 -2.47
CA TRP A 154 -13.06 7.25 -3.47
C TRP A 154 -14.13 6.16 -3.56
N ASN A 155 -14.09 5.15 -2.67
CA ASN A 155 -14.99 3.99 -2.66
C ASN A 155 -14.96 3.18 -3.97
N LEU A 156 -13.82 3.12 -4.63
CA LEU A 156 -13.62 2.30 -5.83
C LEU A 156 -13.36 0.83 -5.46
N GLY A 157 -13.69 -0.07 -6.37
CA GLY A 157 -13.36 -1.49 -6.22
C GLY A 157 -11.85 -1.75 -6.22
N HIS A 158 -11.40 -2.85 -5.61
CA HIS A 158 -9.98 -3.16 -5.42
C HIS A 158 -9.19 -3.24 -6.74
N GLU A 159 -9.82 -3.71 -7.82
CA GLU A 159 -9.19 -3.70 -9.15
C GLU A 159 -8.83 -2.27 -9.58
N ARG A 160 -9.77 -1.34 -9.42
CA ARG A 160 -9.57 0.06 -9.79
C ARG A 160 -8.54 0.73 -8.88
N CYS A 161 -8.55 0.42 -7.59
CA CYS A 161 -7.53 0.87 -6.63
C CYS A 161 -6.13 0.42 -7.08
N ALA A 162 -5.98 -0.84 -7.44
CA ALA A 162 -4.71 -1.41 -7.90
C ALA A 162 -4.24 -0.82 -9.24
N GLN A 163 -5.16 -0.54 -10.16
CA GLN A 163 -4.86 0.10 -11.44
C GLN A 163 -4.34 1.54 -11.24
N ILE A 164 -4.95 2.31 -10.34
CA ILE A 164 -4.47 3.65 -9.97
C ILE A 164 -3.08 3.55 -9.35
N GLY A 165 -2.89 2.63 -8.41
CA GLY A 165 -1.59 2.35 -7.78
C GLY A 165 -0.52 2.00 -8.80
N SER A 166 -0.83 1.10 -9.75
CA SER A 166 0.11 0.68 -10.80
C SER A 166 0.52 1.84 -11.72
N LEU A 167 -0.41 2.72 -12.09
CA LEU A 167 -0.05 3.87 -12.94
C LEU A 167 0.80 4.89 -12.18
N LEU A 168 0.50 5.20 -10.91
CA LEU A 168 1.36 6.08 -10.11
C LEU A 168 2.75 5.48 -9.89
N ALA A 169 2.84 4.18 -9.64
CA ALA A 169 4.11 3.46 -9.54
C ALA A 169 4.91 3.55 -10.84
N THR A 170 4.25 3.51 -12.00
CA THR A 170 4.89 3.67 -13.30
C THR A 170 5.44 5.09 -13.48
N TYR A 171 4.69 6.14 -13.14
CA TYR A 171 5.20 7.52 -13.16
C TYR A 171 6.42 7.72 -12.24
N CYS A 172 6.39 7.11 -11.05
CA CYS A 172 7.53 7.13 -10.13
C CYS A 172 8.78 6.47 -10.75
N LEU A 173 8.63 5.29 -11.34
CA LEU A 173 9.72 4.56 -11.99
C LEU A 173 10.37 5.35 -13.14
N GLU A 174 9.58 6.16 -13.85
CA GLU A 174 9.99 6.98 -15.00
C GLU A 174 10.71 8.29 -14.60
N THR A 175 10.84 8.55 -13.30
CA THR A 175 11.34 9.84 -12.80
C THR A 175 12.43 9.59 -11.76
N LYS A 176 13.46 10.44 -11.73
CA LYS A 176 14.45 10.41 -10.67
C LYS A 176 13.87 11.05 -9.40
N GLY A 177 13.88 10.28 -8.30
CA GLY A 177 13.29 10.71 -7.02
C GLY A 177 11.86 10.20 -6.85
N THR A 178 11.39 10.20 -5.59
CA THR A 178 10.18 9.49 -5.18
C THR A 178 8.87 10.22 -5.44
N GLN A 179 8.92 11.56 -5.63
CA GLN A 179 7.74 12.43 -5.73
C GLN A 179 7.92 13.55 -6.79
N GLU A 180 8.91 13.42 -7.65
CA GLU A 180 9.27 14.46 -8.61
C GLU A 180 8.50 14.36 -9.94
N TYR A 181 7.77 13.26 -10.15
CA TYR A 181 6.94 13.11 -11.36
C TYR A 181 5.81 14.13 -11.40
N ARG A 182 5.40 14.48 -12.63
CA ARG A 182 4.29 15.40 -12.91
C ARG A 182 3.42 14.81 -14.00
N PHE A 183 2.13 15.05 -13.92
CA PHE A 183 1.18 14.74 -14.97
C PHE A 183 -0.03 15.67 -14.90
N THR A 184 -0.68 15.90 -16.05
CA THR A 184 -2.00 16.53 -16.08
C THR A 184 -3.10 15.48 -15.91
N LYS A 185 -4.31 15.90 -15.59
CA LYS A 185 -5.49 15.02 -15.55
C LYS A 185 -5.67 14.29 -16.89
N GLU A 186 -5.54 15.01 -17.98
CA GLU A 186 -5.70 14.50 -19.35
C GLU A 186 -4.65 13.43 -19.67
N GLU A 187 -3.39 13.68 -19.31
CA GLU A 187 -2.31 12.73 -19.51
C GLU A 187 -2.49 11.46 -18.66
N PHE A 188 -2.85 11.62 -17.39
CA PHE A 188 -3.16 10.48 -16.51
C PHE A 188 -4.28 9.62 -17.09
N LEU A 189 -5.40 10.23 -17.48
CA LEU A 189 -6.56 9.52 -18.02
C LEU A 189 -6.25 8.86 -19.37
N ARG A 190 -5.47 9.50 -20.24
CA ARG A 190 -5.03 8.89 -21.51
C ARG A 190 -4.23 7.61 -21.24
N ARG A 191 -3.19 7.66 -20.39
CA ARG A 191 -2.39 6.47 -20.05
C ARG A 191 -3.20 5.41 -19.31
N PHE A 192 -4.11 5.83 -18.44
CA PHE A 192 -5.00 4.92 -17.74
C PHE A 192 -5.94 4.20 -18.70
N GLN A 193 -6.50 4.90 -19.68
CA GLN A 193 -7.35 4.32 -20.73
C GLN A 193 -6.56 3.36 -21.64
N GLU A 194 -5.34 3.71 -22.01
CA GLU A 194 -4.46 2.85 -22.82
C GLU A 194 -4.16 1.52 -22.10
N ALA A 195 -3.97 1.56 -20.79
CA ALA A 195 -3.65 0.38 -19.98
C ALA A 195 -4.87 -0.47 -19.59
N TYR A 196 -6.01 0.17 -19.28
CA TYR A 196 -7.13 -0.47 -18.58
C TYR A 196 -8.49 -0.26 -19.25
N GLY A 197 -8.55 0.47 -20.35
CA GLY A 197 -9.76 0.69 -21.14
C GLY A 197 -10.56 1.94 -20.76
N ALA A 198 -11.47 2.31 -21.66
CA ALA A 198 -12.22 3.57 -21.57
C ALA A 198 -13.20 3.60 -20.39
N GLU A 199 -13.83 2.48 -20.04
CA GLU A 199 -14.76 2.38 -18.92
C GLU A 199 -14.04 2.65 -17.60
N ALA A 200 -12.88 2.04 -17.41
CA ALA A 200 -12.03 2.24 -16.24
C ALA A 200 -11.58 3.71 -16.09
N ALA A 201 -11.16 4.32 -17.20
CA ALA A 201 -10.76 5.72 -17.21
C ALA A 201 -11.93 6.68 -16.90
N ALA A 202 -13.12 6.39 -17.43
CA ALA A 202 -14.33 7.18 -17.16
C ALA A 202 -14.73 7.13 -15.67
N GLU A 203 -14.61 5.97 -15.04
CA GLU A 203 -14.87 5.81 -13.60
C GLU A 203 -13.91 6.66 -12.76
N VAL A 204 -12.61 6.55 -12.99
CA VAL A 204 -11.58 7.30 -12.25
C VAL A 204 -11.66 8.81 -12.51
N SER A 205 -12.02 9.22 -13.74
CA SER A 205 -12.14 10.64 -14.12
C SER A 205 -13.06 11.46 -13.22
N ARG A 206 -14.07 10.84 -12.63
CA ARG A 206 -15.05 11.49 -11.74
C ARG A 206 -14.43 11.95 -10.42
N HIS A 207 -13.31 11.35 -10.02
CA HIS A 207 -12.62 11.62 -8.77
C HIS A 207 -11.38 12.51 -8.92
N LEU A 208 -10.90 12.68 -10.15
CA LEU A 208 -9.75 13.53 -10.43
C LEU A 208 -10.18 15.00 -10.57
N HIS A 209 -9.76 15.85 -9.65
CA HIS A 209 -10.01 17.29 -9.73
C HIS A 209 -9.09 17.98 -10.75
N PRO A 210 -9.53 19.11 -11.39
CA PRO A 210 -8.72 19.82 -12.38
C PRO A 210 -7.40 20.42 -11.85
N ARG A 211 -7.20 20.47 -10.53
CA ARG A 211 -6.04 21.08 -9.87
C ARG A 211 -4.86 20.14 -9.61
N LEU A 212 -4.76 18.99 -10.31
CA LEU A 212 -3.58 18.13 -10.25
C LEU A 212 -2.40 18.65 -11.10
N SER A 213 -2.51 19.87 -11.65
CA SER A 213 -1.41 20.59 -12.31
C SER A 213 -0.79 21.57 -11.31
N ALA A 214 0.30 21.22 -10.70
CA ALA A 214 1.19 22.13 -10.03
C ALA A 214 2.62 21.95 -10.57
#